data_c21ca8ae7b2abf388454765f3568ae7c
#
_entry.id   c21ca8ae7b2abf388454765f3568ae7c
#
_cell.length_a   1.000
_cell.length_b   1.000
_cell.length_c   1.000
_cell.angle_alpha   90.00
_cell.angle_beta   90.00
_cell.angle_gamma   90.00
#
_symmetry.space_group_name_H-M   'P 1'
#
loop_
_entity.id
_entity.type
_entity.pdbx_description
1 polymer ?
#
loop_
_entity_poly.entity_id
_entity_poly.type
_entity_poly.pdbx_seq_one_letter_code
_entity_poly.pdbx_strand_id
1 'polypeptide(L)'
;MAATILAVDDSASMRQMVSFTLKHAGYEVIQAADGVEALEYARSNSVNLVLTDVNMPRMDGITLVRELRQLASYKFTPMLVLTTEAAPEKKMQGKQAGATGWLVKPFNPEKLLATIAKVL
;
A
#
# COMPACT_ATOMS: atom_id res chain seq x y z
N MET A 1 -18.24 -9.97 4.12
CA MET A 1 -17.09 -10.37 3.30
C MET A 1 -15.87 -9.55 3.68
N ALA A 2 -14.71 -10.18 3.67
CA ALA A 2 -13.47 -9.50 4.04
C ALA A 2 -12.99 -8.60 2.90
N ALA A 3 -12.51 -7.41 3.25
CA ALA A 3 -11.83 -6.56 2.30
C ALA A 3 -10.48 -7.15 1.94
N THR A 4 -10.04 -6.97 0.72
CA THR A 4 -8.75 -7.45 0.21
C THR A 4 -7.76 -6.29 0.14
N ILE A 5 -6.59 -6.49 0.71
CA ILE A 5 -5.52 -5.48 0.75
C ILE A 5 -4.32 -6.00 -0.04
N LEU A 6 -3.81 -5.16 -0.95
CA LEU A 6 -2.56 -5.44 -1.68
C LEU A 6 -1.42 -4.81 -0.88
N ALA A 7 -0.59 -5.64 -0.28
CA ALA A 7 0.55 -5.21 0.53
C ALA A 7 1.84 -5.34 -0.27
N VAL A 8 2.51 -4.22 -0.49
CA VAL A 8 3.69 -4.13 -1.36
C VAL A 8 4.90 -3.67 -0.56
N ASP A 9 5.91 -4.51 -0.47
CA ASP A 9 7.16 -4.21 0.24
C ASP A 9 8.24 -5.16 -0.25
N ASP A 10 9.43 -4.67 -0.53
CA ASP A 10 10.53 -5.52 -1.00
C ASP A 10 11.16 -6.32 0.14
N SER A 11 10.93 -5.93 1.39
CA SER A 11 11.39 -6.70 2.55
C SER A 11 10.41 -7.84 2.83
N ALA A 12 10.86 -9.08 2.64
CA ALA A 12 10.01 -10.26 2.89
C ALA A 12 9.55 -10.32 4.35
N SER A 13 10.44 -10.01 5.30
CA SER A 13 10.08 -10.04 6.72
C SER A 13 9.06 -8.98 7.08
N MET A 14 9.21 -7.77 6.55
CA MET A 14 8.24 -6.69 6.78
C MET A 14 6.88 -7.04 6.15
N ARG A 15 6.91 -7.57 4.94
CA ARG A 15 5.69 -7.99 4.24
C ARG A 15 4.93 -9.05 5.04
N GLN A 16 5.66 -10.01 5.63
CA GLN A 16 5.06 -11.04 6.48
C GLN A 16 4.45 -10.45 7.75
N MET A 17 5.13 -9.51 8.39
CA MET A 17 4.62 -8.85 9.60
C MET A 17 3.34 -8.07 9.31
N VAL A 18 3.35 -7.31 8.24
CA VAL A 18 2.17 -6.54 7.81
C VAL A 18 1.02 -7.50 7.49
N SER A 19 1.30 -8.54 6.70
CA SER A 19 0.29 -9.53 6.33
C SER A 19 -0.31 -10.22 7.53
N PHE A 20 0.51 -10.61 8.50
CA PHE A 20 0.04 -11.22 9.74
C PHE A 20 -0.92 -10.29 10.48
N THR A 21 -0.52 -9.03 10.64
CA THR A 21 -1.34 -8.02 11.32
C THR A 21 -2.71 -7.86 10.63
N LEU A 22 -2.69 -7.74 9.30
CA LEU A 22 -3.93 -7.53 8.54
C LEU A 22 -4.83 -8.76 8.53
N LYS A 23 -4.27 -9.94 8.36
CA LYS A 23 -5.04 -11.19 8.37
C LYS A 23 -5.65 -11.43 9.73
N HIS A 24 -4.92 -11.13 10.80
CA HIS A 24 -5.43 -11.29 12.16
C HIS A 24 -6.62 -10.37 12.44
N ALA A 25 -6.68 -9.24 11.73
CA ALA A 25 -7.81 -8.31 11.83
C ALA A 25 -8.98 -8.68 10.90
N GLY A 26 -8.87 -9.76 10.14
CA GLY A 26 -9.96 -10.25 9.28
C GLY A 26 -9.85 -9.86 7.82
N TYR A 27 -8.78 -9.21 7.38
CA TYR A 27 -8.60 -8.85 5.98
C TYR A 27 -7.97 -9.99 5.18
N GLU A 28 -8.28 -10.05 3.88
CA GLU A 28 -7.53 -10.87 2.95
C GLU A 28 -6.36 -10.06 2.43
N VAL A 29 -5.20 -10.70 2.26
CA VAL A 29 -3.97 -10.00 1.87
C VAL A 29 -3.35 -10.66 0.65
N ILE A 30 -3.06 -9.84 -0.35
CA ILE A 30 -2.26 -10.23 -1.52
C ILE A 30 -0.92 -9.51 -1.35
N GLN A 31 0.19 -10.24 -1.51
CA GLN A 31 1.53 -9.69 -1.33
C GLN A 31 2.23 -9.49 -2.66
N ALA A 32 2.98 -8.40 -2.78
CA ALA A 32 3.84 -8.13 -3.93
C ALA A 32 5.18 -7.61 -3.43
N ALA A 33 6.25 -7.97 -4.11
CA ALA A 33 7.61 -7.64 -3.69
C ALA A 33 8.11 -6.30 -4.23
N ASP A 34 7.45 -5.75 -5.24
CA ASP A 34 7.80 -4.44 -5.80
C ASP A 34 6.61 -3.85 -6.56
N GLY A 35 6.81 -2.64 -7.08
CA GLY A 35 5.75 -1.94 -7.78
C GLY A 35 5.33 -2.58 -9.10
N VAL A 36 6.27 -3.20 -9.81
CA VAL A 36 5.96 -3.85 -11.08
C VAL A 36 5.04 -5.06 -10.85
N GLU A 37 5.38 -5.90 -9.88
CA GLU A 37 4.57 -7.07 -9.51
C GLU A 37 3.18 -6.64 -9.06
N ALA A 38 3.11 -5.58 -8.23
CA ALA A 38 1.85 -5.06 -7.75
C ALA A 38 0.97 -4.53 -8.89
N LEU A 39 1.56 -3.79 -9.82
CA LEU A 39 0.83 -3.23 -10.95
C LEU A 39 0.30 -4.32 -11.87
N GLU A 40 1.11 -5.34 -12.14
CA GLU A 40 0.67 -6.49 -12.95
C GLU A 40 -0.53 -7.20 -12.32
N TYR A 41 -0.48 -7.42 -11.01
CA TYR A 41 -1.61 -8.03 -10.30
C TYR A 41 -2.85 -7.15 -10.42
N ALA A 42 -2.68 -5.85 -10.20
CA ALA A 42 -3.80 -4.91 -10.19
C ALA A 42 -4.51 -4.78 -11.54
N ARG A 43 -3.78 -4.98 -12.64
CA ARG A 43 -4.38 -4.88 -13.97
C ARG A 43 -5.43 -5.95 -14.24
N SER A 44 -5.30 -7.10 -13.60
CA SER A 44 -6.19 -8.25 -13.82
C SER A 44 -7.09 -8.54 -12.62
N ASN A 45 -6.92 -7.83 -11.51
CA ASN A 45 -7.65 -8.09 -10.27
C ASN A 45 -8.00 -6.76 -9.62
N SER A 46 -8.97 -6.78 -8.71
CA SER A 46 -9.29 -5.60 -7.93
C SER A 46 -9.04 -5.88 -6.44
N VAL A 47 -8.62 -4.84 -5.73
CA VAL A 47 -8.45 -4.88 -4.29
C VAL A 47 -9.16 -3.68 -3.67
N ASN A 48 -9.42 -3.74 -2.38
CA ASN A 48 -10.14 -2.68 -1.68
C ASN A 48 -9.22 -1.60 -1.15
N LEU A 49 -7.94 -1.91 -0.97
CA LEU A 49 -6.95 -0.97 -0.46
C LEU A 49 -5.56 -1.42 -0.89
N VAL A 50 -4.70 -0.46 -1.20
CA VAL A 50 -3.27 -0.71 -1.48
C VAL A 50 -2.45 -0.13 -0.34
N LEU A 51 -1.52 -0.92 0.19
CA LEU A 51 -0.57 -0.50 1.22
C LEU A 51 0.82 -0.76 0.68
N THR A 52 1.60 0.29 0.42
CA THR A 52 2.90 0.16 -0.25
C THR A 52 4.02 0.91 0.46
N ASP A 53 5.22 0.31 0.41
CA ASP A 53 6.44 1.04 0.73
C ASP A 53 6.79 1.97 -0.44
N VAL A 54 7.74 2.87 -0.22
CA VAL A 54 8.26 3.79 -1.26
C VAL A 54 9.49 3.19 -1.93
N ASN A 55 10.50 2.83 -1.15
CA ASN A 55 11.81 2.42 -1.69
C ASN A 55 11.82 0.94 -2.06
N MET A 56 11.61 0.65 -3.33
CA MET A 56 11.56 -0.70 -3.85
C MET A 56 12.29 -0.75 -5.20
N PRO A 57 12.85 -1.94 -5.56
CA PRO A 57 13.46 -2.07 -6.89
C PRO A 57 12.41 -2.05 -7.98
N ARG A 58 12.83 -1.80 -9.19
CA ARG A 58 12.07 -1.77 -10.45
C ARG A 58 11.03 -0.66 -10.52
N MET A 59 10.21 -0.48 -9.48
CA MET A 59 9.23 0.61 -9.44
C MET A 59 8.99 0.97 -7.98
N ASP A 60 9.19 2.23 -7.62
CA ASP A 60 8.95 2.72 -6.26
C ASP A 60 7.44 2.89 -5.99
N GLY A 61 7.11 3.06 -4.71
CA GLY A 61 5.71 3.14 -4.28
C GLY A 61 4.97 4.38 -4.77
N ILE A 62 5.66 5.50 -4.92
CA ILE A 62 5.03 6.73 -5.41
C ILE A 62 4.65 6.57 -6.88
N THR A 63 5.56 6.00 -7.67
CA THR A 63 5.29 5.68 -9.08
C THR A 63 4.16 4.66 -9.19
N LEU A 64 4.16 3.65 -8.32
CA LEU A 64 3.08 2.65 -8.28
C LEU A 64 1.72 3.32 -8.06
N VAL A 65 1.62 4.20 -7.08
CA VAL A 65 0.37 4.91 -6.81
C VAL A 65 -0.07 5.70 -8.05
N ARG A 66 0.86 6.42 -8.66
CA ARG A 66 0.57 7.21 -9.87
C ARG A 66 0.05 6.33 -11.00
N GLU A 67 0.70 5.18 -11.24
CA GLU A 67 0.29 4.26 -12.29
C GLU A 67 -1.06 3.60 -12.00
N LEU A 68 -1.30 3.22 -10.73
CA LEU A 68 -2.58 2.64 -10.34
C LEU A 68 -3.72 3.63 -10.53
N ARG A 69 -3.49 4.91 -10.24
CA ARG A 69 -4.54 5.94 -10.42
C ARG A 69 -4.96 6.11 -11.87
N GLN A 70 -4.15 5.66 -12.83
CA GLN A 70 -4.50 5.70 -14.24
C GLN A 70 -5.39 4.54 -14.65
N LEU A 71 -5.49 3.51 -13.83
CA LEU A 71 -6.41 2.40 -14.06
C LEU A 71 -7.81 2.81 -13.57
N ALA A 72 -8.81 2.70 -14.44
CA ALA A 72 -10.17 3.13 -14.12
C ALA A 72 -10.71 2.48 -12.84
N SER A 73 -10.42 1.19 -12.65
CA SER A 73 -10.90 0.44 -11.49
C SER A 73 -10.26 0.85 -10.17
N TYR A 74 -9.16 1.62 -10.22
CA TYR A 74 -8.43 2.05 -9.02
C TYR A 74 -8.55 3.56 -8.75
N LYS A 75 -9.41 4.24 -9.48
CA LYS A 75 -9.53 5.70 -9.37
C LYS A 75 -9.86 6.18 -7.96
N PHE A 76 -10.68 5.42 -7.24
CA PHE A 76 -11.13 5.79 -5.90
C PHE A 76 -10.66 4.83 -4.81
N THR A 77 -9.82 3.85 -5.16
CA THR A 77 -9.31 2.88 -4.18
C THR A 77 -8.37 3.59 -3.20
N PRO A 78 -8.55 3.43 -1.88
CA PRO A 78 -7.60 3.99 -0.92
C PRO A 78 -6.21 3.41 -1.12
N MET A 79 -5.20 4.27 -1.09
CA MET A 79 -3.80 3.88 -1.23
C MET A 79 -2.99 4.53 -0.13
N LEU A 80 -2.48 3.70 0.78
CA LEU A 80 -1.68 4.15 1.91
C LEU A 80 -0.22 3.81 1.67
N VAL A 81 0.66 4.71 2.08
CA VAL A 81 2.10 4.47 2.08
C VAL A 81 2.54 4.12 3.49
N LEU A 82 3.34 3.06 3.62
CA LEU A 82 3.95 2.64 4.89
C LEU A 82 5.45 2.47 4.64
N THR A 83 6.25 3.41 5.13
CA THR A 83 7.66 3.52 4.74
C THR A 83 8.51 4.15 5.83
N THR A 84 9.83 3.93 5.76
CA THR A 84 10.78 4.66 6.60
C THR A 84 11.03 6.08 6.07
N GLU A 85 10.61 6.36 4.84
CA GLU A 85 10.80 7.67 4.23
C GLU A 85 9.87 8.70 4.87
N ALA A 86 10.43 9.77 5.43
CA ALA A 86 9.66 10.78 6.14
C ALA A 86 9.92 12.21 5.63
N ALA A 87 10.72 12.36 4.57
CA ALA A 87 11.04 13.69 4.02
C ALA A 87 9.78 14.38 3.50
N PRO A 88 9.59 15.68 3.81
CA PRO A 88 8.40 16.40 3.36
C PRO A 88 8.21 16.39 1.85
N GLU A 89 9.29 16.45 1.08
CA GLU A 89 9.21 16.41 -0.39
C GLU A 89 8.64 15.09 -0.87
N LYS A 90 9.02 13.98 -0.24
CA LYS A 90 8.53 12.66 -0.61
C LYS A 90 7.05 12.50 -0.27
N LYS A 91 6.64 12.98 0.89
CA LYS A 91 5.22 12.98 1.27
C LYS A 91 4.38 13.80 0.30
N MET A 92 4.90 14.96 -0.12
CA MET A 92 4.23 15.80 -1.10
C MET A 92 4.10 15.09 -2.45
N GLN A 93 5.17 14.43 -2.90
CA GLN A 93 5.15 13.65 -4.14
C GLN A 93 4.11 12.53 -4.06
N GLY A 94 4.03 11.85 -2.92
CA GLY A 94 3.03 10.80 -2.70
C GLY A 94 1.61 11.35 -2.79
N LYS A 95 1.37 12.47 -2.15
CA LYS A 95 0.06 13.13 -2.19
C LYS A 95 -0.30 13.54 -3.62
N GLN A 96 0.63 14.12 -4.35
CA GLN A 96 0.42 14.53 -5.74
C GLN A 96 0.17 13.35 -6.66
N ALA A 97 0.79 12.19 -6.36
CA ALA A 97 0.55 10.97 -7.11
C ALA A 97 -0.83 10.36 -6.84
N GLY A 98 -1.46 10.74 -5.74
CA GLY A 98 -2.79 10.26 -5.39
C GLY A 98 -2.86 9.38 -4.15
N ALA A 99 -1.80 9.34 -3.32
CA ALA A 99 -1.83 8.58 -2.07
C ALA A 99 -2.87 9.17 -1.12
N THR A 100 -3.61 8.29 -0.45
CA THR A 100 -4.64 8.67 0.51
C THR A 100 -4.03 9.04 1.86
N GLY A 101 -2.95 8.39 2.25
CA GLY A 101 -2.28 8.65 3.51
C GLY A 101 -0.85 8.16 3.51
N TRP A 102 -0.10 8.54 4.54
CA TRP A 102 1.33 8.26 4.67
C TRP A 102 1.65 7.90 6.11
N LEU A 103 2.16 6.69 6.31
CA LEU A 103 2.54 6.18 7.63
C LEU A 103 4.02 5.88 7.64
N VAL A 104 4.69 6.21 8.75
CA VAL A 104 6.14 6.03 8.89
C VAL A 104 6.43 4.78 9.74
N LYS A 105 7.36 3.95 9.27
CA LYS A 105 7.85 2.78 10.01
C LYS A 105 8.78 3.24 11.16
N PRO A 106 8.85 2.48 12.25
CA PRO A 106 8.14 1.23 12.51
C PRO A 106 6.65 1.48 12.75
N PHE A 107 5.81 0.55 12.29
CA PHE A 107 4.37 0.75 12.42
C PHE A 107 3.85 0.22 13.77
N ASN A 108 2.84 0.90 14.27
CA ASN A 108 2.07 0.44 15.41
C ASN A 108 0.86 -0.30 14.85
N PRO A 109 0.66 -1.60 15.19
CA PRO A 109 -0.45 -2.38 14.63
C PRO A 109 -1.81 -1.73 14.83
N GLU A 110 -2.07 -1.21 16.02
CA GLU A 110 -3.35 -0.58 16.33
C GLU A 110 -3.60 0.66 15.47
N LYS A 111 -2.56 1.50 15.32
CA LYS A 111 -2.64 2.71 14.51
C LYS A 111 -2.82 2.37 13.02
N LEU A 112 -2.10 1.37 12.54
CA LEU A 112 -2.22 0.92 11.16
C LEU A 112 -3.64 0.45 10.87
N LEU A 113 -4.19 -0.41 11.75
CA LEU A 113 -5.53 -0.93 11.59
C LEU A 113 -6.59 0.15 11.69
N ALA A 114 -6.40 1.11 12.59
CA ALA A 114 -7.34 2.25 12.73
C ALA A 114 -7.33 3.11 11.46
N THR A 115 -6.15 3.36 10.89
CA THR A 115 -6.02 4.15 9.67
C THR A 115 -6.69 3.44 8.49
N ILE A 116 -6.49 2.13 8.37
CA ILE A 116 -7.12 1.33 7.31
C ILE A 116 -8.63 1.36 7.44
N ALA A 117 -9.15 1.13 8.64
CA ALA A 117 -10.59 1.15 8.88
C ALA A 117 -11.22 2.50 8.56
N LYS A 118 -10.47 3.58 8.80
CA LYS A 118 -10.96 4.95 8.54
C LYS A 118 -11.12 5.24 7.06
N VAL A 119 -10.27 4.67 6.20
CA VAL A 119 -10.29 4.96 4.76
C VAL A 119 -11.05 3.93 3.93
N LEU A 120 -11.32 2.77 4.51
CA LEU A 120 -12.15 1.74 3.86
C LEU A 120 -13.67 2.10 3.98
#